data_0f1e225fe7e8233f50d034c018e040a6
#
_entry.id   0f1e225fe7e8233f50d034c018e040a6
#
_cell.length_a   1.000
_cell.length_b   1.000
_cell.length_c   1.000
_cell.angle_alpha   90.00
_cell.angle_beta   90.00
_cell.angle_gamma   90.00
#
_symmetry.space_group_name_H-M   'P 1'
#
loop_
_entity.id
_entity.type
_entity.pdbx_description
1 polymer ?
#
loop_
_entity_poly.entity_id
_entity_poly.type
_entity_poly.pdbx_seq_one_letter_code
_entity_poly.pdbx_strand_id
1 'polypeptide(L)'
;IKSSIKISESLTIVIKSWKHSRKYPGLTRFLIGRFFYADAINTLIGGLLAVYLVEEAGLTPEDSQGILALAIVVSIIGGYIFGRAGDKYGPRLCTLVSLVCWMISLTLAIIATEFDQTWLIYVTGVIGGFNIGGIFAVDRLFMTRLSPEKHLGEFYGLYSTVGRFATIVGPLLWGFIVNTLGLGRNPAMVSLIILLLISFFIIKGVSDNQ
;
A
#
# COMPACT_ATOMS: atom_id res chain seq x y z
N ILE A 1 -15.57 32.85 0.53
CA ILE A 1 -14.64 33.18 1.63
C ILE A 1 -13.42 32.25 1.45
N LYS A 2 -12.37 32.75 0.76
CA LYS A 2 -11.05 32.08 0.69
C LYS A 2 -10.26 32.48 1.94
N SER A 3 -10.30 31.67 3.01
CA SER A 3 -9.27 31.75 4.03
C SER A 3 -8.03 31.06 3.46
N SER A 4 -7.00 31.80 3.12
CA SER A 4 -5.67 31.27 2.83
C SER A 4 -5.11 30.70 4.13
N ILE A 5 -5.38 29.42 4.38
CA ILE A 5 -4.77 28.70 5.51
C ILE A 5 -3.26 28.73 5.27
N LYS A 6 -2.52 29.39 6.14
CA LYS A 6 -1.05 29.43 6.05
C LYS A 6 -0.51 28.01 6.23
N ILE A 7 0.53 27.65 5.48
CA ILE A 7 1.18 26.33 5.56
C ILE A 7 1.56 25.96 7.01
N SER A 8 1.98 26.94 7.80
CA SER A 8 2.30 26.75 9.21
C SER A 8 1.09 26.33 10.08
N GLU A 9 -0.11 26.81 9.73
CA GLU A 9 -1.35 26.42 10.43
C GLU A 9 -1.74 24.98 10.07
N SER A 10 -1.60 24.61 8.80
CA SER A 10 -1.85 23.24 8.36
C SER A 10 -0.90 22.22 9.02
N LEU A 11 0.38 22.52 9.13
CA LEU A 11 1.34 21.68 9.84
C LEU A 11 1.01 21.57 11.34
N THR A 12 0.59 22.66 11.97
CA THR A 12 0.19 22.66 13.38
C THR A 12 -1.02 21.76 13.61
N ILE A 13 -2.00 21.79 12.70
CA ILE A 13 -3.19 20.91 12.76
C ILE A 13 -2.74 19.44 12.67
N VAL A 14 -1.91 19.08 11.70
CA VAL A 14 -1.43 17.70 11.53
C VAL A 14 -0.69 17.21 12.78
N ILE A 15 0.21 18.03 13.35
CA ILE A 15 0.95 17.68 14.57
C ILE A 15 0.00 17.51 15.76
N LYS A 16 -1.02 18.37 15.89
CA LYS A 16 -2.03 18.28 16.93
C LYS A 16 -2.85 16.99 16.79
N SER A 17 -3.33 16.68 15.58
CA SER A 17 -4.08 15.46 15.31
C SER A 17 -3.23 14.20 15.54
N TRP A 18 -1.93 14.24 15.18
CA TRP A 18 -1.00 13.15 15.50
C TRP A 18 -0.82 12.96 17.01
N LYS A 19 -0.66 14.03 17.78
CA LYS A 19 -0.62 13.95 19.25
C LYS A 19 -1.94 13.43 19.83
N HIS A 20 -3.06 13.82 19.23
CA HIS A 20 -4.38 13.35 19.65
C HIS A 20 -4.58 11.86 19.35
N SER A 21 -4.12 11.36 18.21
CA SER A 21 -4.22 9.95 17.85
C SER A 21 -3.50 9.03 18.86
N ARG A 22 -2.46 9.52 19.55
CA ARG A 22 -1.75 8.77 20.59
C ARG A 22 -2.63 8.36 21.79
N LYS A 23 -3.77 9.02 21.98
CA LYS A 23 -4.78 8.60 22.97
C LYS A 23 -5.50 7.31 22.57
N TYR A 24 -5.36 6.92 21.28
CA TYR A 24 -5.96 5.74 20.68
C TYR A 24 -4.85 4.86 20.09
N PRO A 25 -4.20 4.00 20.91
CA PRO A 25 -3.00 3.26 20.50
C PRO A 25 -3.21 2.39 19.27
N GLY A 26 -4.39 1.81 19.10
CA GLY A 26 -4.76 1.03 17.91
C GLY A 26 -4.73 1.88 16.63
N LEU A 27 -5.32 3.07 16.68
CA LEU A 27 -5.33 4.02 15.56
C LEU A 27 -3.92 4.49 15.18
N THR A 28 -3.11 4.90 16.16
CA THR A 28 -1.73 5.35 15.90
C THR A 28 -0.91 4.24 15.29
N ARG A 29 -1.02 3.02 15.83
CA ARG A 29 -0.29 1.85 15.32
C ARG A 29 -0.74 1.48 13.90
N PHE A 30 -2.03 1.54 13.62
CA PHE A 30 -2.56 1.37 12.28
C PHE A 30 -2.00 2.41 11.30
N LEU A 31 -1.99 3.71 11.65
CA LEU A 31 -1.46 4.77 10.79
C LEU A 31 0.03 4.60 10.48
N ILE A 32 0.82 4.12 11.45
CA ILE A 32 2.25 3.81 11.22
C ILE A 32 2.38 2.60 10.28
N GLY A 33 1.65 1.51 10.53
CA GLY A 33 1.67 0.35 9.64
C GLY A 33 1.21 0.72 8.22
N ARG A 34 0.14 1.52 8.14
CA ARG A 34 -0.38 2.03 6.89
C ARG A 34 0.64 2.84 6.10
N PHE A 35 1.45 3.65 6.76
CA PHE A 35 2.51 4.40 6.10
C PHE A 35 3.43 3.48 5.29
N PHE A 36 3.89 2.38 5.87
CA PHE A 36 4.80 1.45 5.20
C PHE A 36 4.16 0.68 4.04
N TYR A 37 2.97 0.09 4.24
CA TYR A 37 2.36 -0.66 3.14
C TYR A 37 1.81 0.24 2.04
N ALA A 38 1.26 1.40 2.39
CA ALA A 38 0.78 2.33 1.39
C ALA A 38 1.94 2.90 0.55
N ASP A 39 3.10 3.14 1.16
CA ASP A 39 4.28 3.60 0.45
C ASP A 39 4.78 2.53 -0.54
N ALA A 40 4.89 1.27 -0.12
CA ALA A 40 5.28 0.18 -1.01
C ALA A 40 4.31 0.00 -2.19
N ILE A 41 3.00 0.00 -1.90
CA ILE A 41 1.95 -0.20 -2.92
C ILE A 41 1.88 1.00 -3.86
N ASN A 42 1.88 2.23 -3.34
CA ASN A 42 1.81 3.45 -4.15
C ASN A 42 3.06 3.61 -5.04
N THR A 43 4.22 3.17 -4.58
CA THR A 43 5.46 3.16 -5.37
C THR A 43 5.29 2.33 -6.65
N LEU A 44 4.67 1.16 -6.55
CA LEU A 44 4.39 0.30 -7.70
C LEU A 44 3.31 0.90 -8.61
N ILE A 45 2.16 1.26 -8.04
CA ILE A 45 1.01 1.81 -8.80
C ILE A 45 1.38 3.15 -9.45
N GLY A 46 2.26 3.93 -8.83
CA GLY A 46 2.72 5.23 -9.31
C GLY A 46 3.57 5.21 -10.58
N GLY A 47 3.72 4.04 -11.22
CA GLY A 47 4.38 3.87 -12.51
C GLY A 47 5.61 2.96 -12.49
N LEU A 48 6.21 2.70 -11.34
CA LEU A 48 7.41 1.85 -11.27
C LEU A 48 7.11 0.38 -11.61
N LEU A 49 5.85 -0.07 -11.44
CA LEU A 49 5.42 -1.39 -11.90
C LEU A 49 5.50 -1.49 -13.43
N ALA A 50 5.04 -0.47 -14.17
CA ALA A 50 5.11 -0.46 -15.62
C ALA A 50 6.57 -0.48 -16.10
N VAL A 51 7.45 0.30 -15.46
CA VAL A 51 8.90 0.29 -15.73
C VAL A 51 9.49 -1.09 -15.47
N TYR A 52 9.12 -1.73 -14.36
CA TYR A 52 9.59 -3.07 -14.01
C TYR A 52 9.15 -4.11 -15.06
N LEU A 53 7.90 -4.06 -15.51
CA LEU A 53 7.36 -4.99 -16.52
C LEU A 53 8.08 -4.87 -17.87
N VAL A 54 8.44 -3.66 -18.28
CA VAL A 54 9.11 -3.44 -19.57
C VAL A 54 10.61 -3.72 -19.45
N GLU A 55 11.27 -3.13 -18.47
CA GLU A 55 12.73 -3.09 -18.37
C GLU A 55 13.35 -4.32 -17.71
N GLU A 56 12.62 -5.00 -16.82
CA GLU A 56 13.11 -6.17 -16.08
C GLU A 56 12.46 -7.46 -16.59
N ALA A 57 11.13 -7.45 -16.82
CA ALA A 57 10.43 -8.62 -17.33
C ALA A 57 10.48 -8.74 -18.86
N GLY A 58 11.05 -7.76 -19.57
CA GLY A 58 11.23 -7.79 -21.02
C GLY A 58 9.94 -7.75 -21.82
N LEU A 59 8.83 -7.30 -21.23
CA LEU A 59 7.54 -7.21 -21.91
C LEU A 59 7.49 -6.02 -22.86
N THR A 60 6.70 -6.12 -23.91
CA THR A 60 6.38 -4.96 -24.74
C THR A 60 5.56 -3.94 -23.93
N PRO A 61 5.59 -2.65 -24.29
CA PRO A 61 4.74 -1.64 -23.67
C PRO A 61 3.25 -1.99 -23.77
N GLU A 62 2.82 -2.63 -24.86
CA GLU A 62 1.46 -3.07 -25.12
C GLU A 62 1.05 -4.19 -24.14
N ASP A 63 1.90 -5.21 -23.97
CA ASP A 63 1.66 -6.32 -23.03
C ASP A 63 1.62 -5.83 -21.60
N SER A 64 2.54 -4.91 -21.25
CA SER A 64 2.57 -4.27 -19.94
C SER A 64 1.25 -3.53 -19.64
N GLN A 65 0.74 -2.73 -20.60
CA GLN A 65 -0.55 -2.06 -20.48
C GLN A 65 -1.70 -3.05 -20.36
N GLY A 66 -1.66 -4.16 -21.11
CA GLY A 66 -2.64 -5.25 -21.02
C GLY A 66 -2.72 -5.86 -19.63
N ILE A 67 -1.56 -6.13 -19.00
CA ILE A 67 -1.49 -6.65 -17.63
C ILE A 67 -2.04 -5.63 -16.63
N LEU A 68 -1.69 -4.35 -16.78
CA LEU A 68 -2.19 -3.29 -15.90
C LEU A 68 -3.72 -3.12 -16.04
N ALA A 69 -4.25 -3.19 -17.26
CA ALA A 69 -5.69 -3.15 -17.51
C ALA A 69 -6.41 -4.34 -16.88
N LEU A 70 -5.85 -5.55 -17.02
CA LEU A 70 -6.36 -6.75 -16.38
C LEU A 70 -6.37 -6.60 -14.86
N ALA A 71 -5.27 -6.08 -14.28
CA ALA A 71 -5.16 -5.83 -12.85
C ALA A 71 -6.25 -4.87 -12.34
N ILE A 72 -6.59 -3.82 -13.11
CA ILE A 72 -7.69 -2.89 -12.77
C ILE A 72 -9.03 -3.63 -12.75
N VAL A 73 -9.34 -4.46 -13.75
CA VAL A 73 -10.59 -5.22 -13.79
C VAL A 73 -10.68 -6.18 -12.60
N VAL A 74 -9.60 -6.92 -12.33
CA VAL A 74 -9.54 -7.88 -11.22
C VAL A 74 -9.63 -7.17 -9.86
N SER A 75 -9.16 -5.93 -9.76
CA SER A 75 -9.24 -5.14 -8.52
C SER A 75 -10.68 -4.87 -8.07
N ILE A 76 -11.64 -4.79 -8.99
CA ILE A 76 -13.06 -4.63 -8.66
C ILE A 76 -13.55 -5.85 -7.88
N ILE A 77 -13.18 -7.04 -8.35
CA ILE A 77 -13.54 -8.31 -7.69
C ILE A 77 -12.87 -8.39 -6.31
N GLY A 78 -11.59 -8.05 -6.23
CA GLY A 78 -10.84 -8.00 -4.97
C GLY A 78 -11.46 -7.05 -3.95
N GLY A 79 -11.82 -5.84 -4.38
CA GLY A 79 -12.47 -4.85 -3.52
C GLY A 79 -13.80 -5.35 -2.94
N TYR A 80 -14.61 -6.01 -3.76
CA TYR A 80 -15.88 -6.59 -3.31
C TYR A 80 -15.68 -7.74 -2.31
N ILE A 81 -14.79 -8.68 -2.60
CA ILE A 81 -14.54 -9.84 -1.75
C ILE A 81 -13.92 -9.41 -0.42
N PHE A 82 -12.87 -8.60 -0.45
CA PHE A 82 -12.20 -8.11 0.76
C PHE A 82 -13.09 -7.18 1.58
N GLY A 83 -13.95 -6.36 0.95
CA GLY A 83 -14.92 -5.54 1.65
C GLY A 83 -15.86 -6.40 2.49
N ARG A 84 -16.48 -7.41 1.89
CA ARG A 84 -17.34 -8.36 2.64
C ARG A 84 -16.58 -9.19 3.67
N ALA A 85 -15.38 -9.65 3.33
CA ALA A 85 -14.55 -10.38 4.27
C ALA A 85 -14.14 -9.51 5.47
N GLY A 86 -13.85 -8.23 5.24
CA GLY A 86 -13.52 -7.25 6.28
C GLY A 86 -14.68 -7.01 7.25
N ASP A 87 -15.93 -7.00 6.75
CA ASP A 87 -17.12 -6.89 7.59
C ASP A 87 -17.32 -8.15 8.44
N LYS A 88 -17.08 -9.34 7.88
CA LYS A 88 -17.34 -10.62 8.52
C LYS A 88 -16.22 -11.07 9.46
N TYR A 89 -14.97 -10.96 9.03
CA TYR A 89 -13.80 -11.51 9.74
C TYR A 89 -12.94 -10.44 10.42
N GLY A 90 -13.29 -9.18 10.24
CA GLY A 90 -12.56 -8.04 10.78
C GLY A 90 -11.50 -7.49 9.81
N PRO A 91 -11.33 -6.15 9.79
CA PRO A 91 -10.43 -5.50 8.84
C PRO A 91 -8.96 -5.80 9.11
N ARG A 92 -8.57 -6.03 10.37
CA ARG A 92 -7.20 -6.38 10.73
C ARG A 92 -6.75 -7.67 10.04
N LEU A 93 -7.53 -8.75 10.17
CA LEU A 93 -7.19 -10.04 9.57
C LEU A 93 -7.11 -9.90 8.04
N CYS A 94 -8.09 -9.25 7.43
CA CYS A 94 -8.11 -9.04 5.99
C CYS A 94 -6.93 -8.19 5.50
N THR A 95 -6.52 -7.17 6.24
CA THR A 95 -5.31 -6.40 5.94
C THR A 95 -4.07 -7.28 6.01
N LEU A 96 -3.91 -8.11 7.05
CA LEU A 96 -2.77 -9.02 7.17
C LEU A 96 -2.72 -10.04 6.03
N VAL A 97 -3.87 -10.61 5.64
CA VAL A 97 -3.97 -11.52 4.49
C VAL A 97 -3.56 -10.80 3.20
N SER A 98 -4.06 -9.59 2.98
CA SER A 98 -3.69 -8.79 1.81
C SER A 98 -2.18 -8.49 1.77
N LEU A 99 -1.55 -8.15 2.90
CA LEU A 99 -0.12 -7.90 2.97
C LEU A 99 0.70 -9.16 2.62
N VAL A 100 0.27 -10.34 3.09
CA VAL A 100 0.90 -11.62 2.72
C VAL A 100 0.75 -11.88 1.22
N CYS A 101 -0.44 -11.69 0.66
CA CYS A 101 -0.67 -11.85 -0.78
C CYS A 101 0.19 -10.87 -1.60
N TRP A 102 0.37 -9.63 -1.14
CA TRP A 102 1.27 -8.66 -1.76
C TRP A 102 2.72 -9.16 -1.74
N MET A 103 3.22 -9.62 -0.60
CA MET A 103 4.59 -10.16 -0.49
C MET A 103 4.78 -11.37 -1.41
N ILE A 104 3.80 -12.27 -1.49
CA ILE A 104 3.82 -13.41 -2.42
C ILE A 104 3.86 -12.93 -3.88
N SER A 105 2.98 -11.98 -4.25
CA SER A 105 2.93 -11.43 -5.62
C SER A 105 4.27 -10.83 -6.02
N LEU A 106 4.90 -10.00 -5.18
CA LEU A 106 6.19 -9.39 -5.47
C LEU A 106 7.33 -10.42 -5.53
N THR A 107 7.30 -11.43 -4.67
CA THR A 107 8.29 -12.52 -4.71
C THR A 107 8.15 -13.34 -5.99
N LEU A 108 6.93 -13.64 -6.42
CA LEU A 108 6.69 -14.32 -7.70
C LEU A 108 7.12 -13.47 -8.89
N ALA A 109 6.97 -12.14 -8.84
CA ALA A 109 7.47 -11.25 -9.88
C ALA A 109 9.00 -11.32 -10.01
N ILE A 110 9.73 -11.33 -8.89
CA ILE A 110 11.19 -11.49 -8.89
C ILE A 110 11.57 -12.85 -9.46
N ILE A 111 10.92 -13.95 -9.01
CA ILE A 111 11.16 -15.28 -9.53
C ILE A 111 10.90 -15.35 -11.04
N ALA A 112 9.84 -14.70 -11.50
CA ALA A 112 9.49 -14.68 -12.91
C ALA A 112 10.59 -14.05 -13.78
N THR A 113 11.20 -12.97 -13.32
CA THR A 113 12.30 -12.29 -14.05
C THR A 113 13.62 -13.01 -13.92
N GLU A 114 13.94 -13.58 -12.76
CA GLU A 114 15.21 -14.32 -12.55
C GLU A 114 15.26 -15.63 -13.34
N PHE A 115 14.11 -16.26 -13.60
CA PHE A 115 14.01 -17.54 -14.31
C PHE A 115 13.37 -17.44 -15.69
N ASP A 116 13.21 -16.23 -16.23
CA ASP A 116 12.60 -15.96 -17.56
C ASP A 116 11.21 -16.60 -17.74
N GLN A 117 10.40 -16.64 -16.66
CA GLN A 117 9.08 -17.28 -16.64
C GLN A 117 7.98 -16.25 -16.90
N THR A 118 7.80 -15.82 -18.14
CA THR A 118 6.83 -14.77 -18.53
C THR A 118 5.40 -15.04 -18.05
N TRP A 119 4.95 -16.30 -18.05
CA TRP A 119 3.60 -16.66 -17.59
C TRP A 119 3.35 -16.29 -16.12
N LEU A 120 4.40 -16.37 -15.25
CA LEU A 120 4.29 -15.95 -13.85
C LEU A 120 4.00 -14.46 -13.71
N ILE A 121 4.44 -13.62 -14.63
CA ILE A 121 4.15 -12.19 -14.62
C ILE A 121 2.65 -11.93 -14.73
N TYR A 122 1.93 -12.70 -15.58
CA TYR A 122 0.47 -12.59 -15.67
C TYR A 122 -0.21 -13.03 -14.37
N VAL A 123 0.29 -14.09 -13.73
CA VAL A 123 -0.21 -14.55 -12.43
C VAL A 123 0.00 -13.47 -11.35
N THR A 124 1.19 -12.84 -11.31
CA THR A 124 1.46 -11.75 -10.36
C THR A 124 0.57 -10.54 -10.61
N GLY A 125 0.29 -10.22 -11.88
CA GLY A 125 -0.64 -9.16 -12.27
C GLY A 125 -2.06 -9.41 -11.75
N VAL A 126 -2.56 -10.64 -11.83
CA VAL A 126 -3.87 -11.04 -11.30
C VAL A 126 -3.89 -10.96 -9.77
N ILE A 127 -2.90 -11.54 -9.09
CA ILE A 127 -2.80 -11.51 -7.62
C ILE A 127 -2.65 -10.07 -7.13
N GLY A 128 -1.76 -9.28 -7.73
CA GLY A 128 -1.54 -7.87 -7.39
C GLY A 128 -2.80 -7.04 -7.64
N GLY A 129 -3.43 -7.18 -8.80
CA GLY A 129 -4.68 -6.50 -9.12
C GLY A 129 -5.79 -6.80 -8.12
N PHE A 130 -6.01 -8.08 -7.79
CA PHE A 130 -6.97 -8.50 -6.77
C PHE A 130 -6.70 -7.81 -5.41
N ASN A 131 -5.42 -7.74 -5.02
CA ASN A 131 -5.04 -7.12 -3.76
C ASN A 131 -5.10 -5.59 -3.78
N ILE A 132 -4.93 -4.91 -4.92
CA ILE A 132 -5.12 -3.45 -5.01
C ILE A 132 -6.53 -3.08 -4.54
N GLY A 133 -7.56 -3.68 -5.12
CA GLY A 133 -8.94 -3.43 -4.72
C GLY A 133 -9.20 -3.85 -3.27
N GLY A 134 -8.67 -5.00 -2.88
CA GLY A 134 -8.81 -5.56 -1.54
C GLY A 134 -8.27 -4.65 -0.44
N ILE A 135 -7.02 -4.21 -0.57
CA ILE A 135 -6.38 -3.38 0.46
C ILE A 135 -7.09 -2.02 0.59
N PHE A 136 -7.49 -1.39 -0.52
CA PHE A 136 -8.19 -0.10 -0.47
C PHE A 136 -9.58 -0.19 0.15
N ALA A 137 -10.29 -1.31 -0.01
CA ALA A 137 -11.58 -1.53 0.64
C ALA A 137 -11.41 -1.71 2.15
N VAL A 138 -10.50 -2.58 2.56
CA VAL A 138 -10.27 -2.91 3.98
C VAL A 138 -9.60 -1.77 4.74
N ASP A 139 -8.70 -1.02 4.12
CA ASP A 139 -7.98 0.10 4.69
C ASP A 139 -8.95 1.17 5.24
N ARG A 140 -9.97 1.52 4.44
CA ARG A 140 -11.00 2.48 4.86
C ARG A 140 -11.87 1.94 5.99
N LEU A 141 -12.27 0.67 5.90
CA LEU A 141 -13.05 0.00 6.93
C LEU A 141 -12.28 -0.02 8.26
N PHE A 142 -10.99 -0.36 8.22
CA PHE A 142 -10.14 -0.41 9.40
C PHE A 142 -10.00 0.97 10.05
N MET A 143 -9.75 1.99 9.24
CA MET A 143 -9.70 3.39 9.71
C MET A 143 -10.99 3.80 10.40
N THR A 144 -12.16 3.47 9.82
CA THR A 144 -13.46 3.81 10.38
C THR A 144 -13.67 3.12 11.73
N ARG A 145 -13.34 1.83 11.84
CA ARG A 145 -13.52 1.07 13.10
C ARG A 145 -12.60 1.54 14.23
N LEU A 146 -11.40 2.02 13.90
CA LEU A 146 -10.44 2.51 14.90
C LEU A 146 -10.69 3.97 15.32
N SER A 147 -11.50 4.71 14.55
CA SER A 147 -11.74 6.13 14.80
C SER A 147 -12.99 6.34 15.63
N PRO A 148 -12.91 7.05 16.77
CA PRO A 148 -14.09 7.47 17.50
C PRO A 148 -14.99 8.36 16.63
N GLU A 149 -16.30 8.15 16.69
CA GLU A 149 -17.28 8.87 15.86
C GLU A 149 -17.14 10.40 15.96
N LYS A 150 -16.90 10.90 17.18
CA LYS A 150 -16.73 12.33 17.47
C LYS A 150 -15.53 12.98 16.78
N HIS A 151 -14.52 12.20 16.39
CA HIS A 151 -13.25 12.67 15.82
C HIS A 151 -12.97 12.11 14.42
N LEU A 152 -13.97 11.50 13.80
CA LEU A 152 -13.82 10.81 12.52
C LEU A 152 -13.22 11.71 11.44
N GLY A 153 -13.71 12.95 11.30
CA GLY A 153 -13.18 13.91 10.30
C GLY A 153 -11.73 14.30 10.54
N GLU A 154 -11.33 14.50 11.81
CA GLU A 154 -9.96 14.82 12.19
C GLU A 154 -9.01 13.68 11.81
N PHE A 155 -9.37 12.45 12.17
CA PHE A 155 -8.53 11.28 11.92
C PHE A 155 -8.51 10.86 10.47
N TYR A 156 -9.59 11.08 9.69
CA TYR A 156 -9.56 10.91 8.24
C TYR A 156 -8.66 11.94 7.55
N GLY A 157 -8.59 13.17 8.07
CA GLY A 157 -7.58 14.14 7.64
C GLY A 157 -6.16 13.67 7.86
N LEU A 158 -5.88 13.12 9.05
CA LEU A 158 -4.58 12.52 9.38
C LEU A 158 -4.26 11.30 8.51
N TYR A 159 -5.23 10.40 8.33
CA TYR A 159 -5.14 9.24 7.44
C TYR A 159 -4.77 9.65 6.00
N SER A 160 -5.45 10.68 5.46
CA SER A 160 -5.15 11.19 4.12
C SER A 160 -3.76 11.80 4.03
N THR A 161 -3.33 12.50 5.09
CA THR A 161 -1.99 13.09 5.18
C THR A 161 -0.92 12.00 5.21
N VAL A 162 -1.06 10.99 6.07
CA VAL A 162 -0.16 9.83 6.12
C VAL A 162 -0.07 9.14 4.76
N GLY A 163 -1.20 8.94 4.07
CA GLY A 163 -1.23 8.35 2.74
C GLY A 163 -0.49 9.16 1.67
N ARG A 164 -0.49 10.48 1.77
CA ARG A 164 0.28 11.34 0.86
C ARG A 164 1.78 11.29 1.13
N PHE A 165 2.19 11.28 2.40
CA PHE A 165 3.60 11.11 2.75
C PHE A 165 4.13 9.71 2.43
N ALA A 166 3.24 8.70 2.42
CA ALA A 166 3.51 7.33 2.01
C ALA A 166 3.63 7.17 0.47
N THR A 167 4.11 8.16 -0.24
CA THR A 167 4.45 8.12 -1.67
C THR A 167 5.86 8.63 -1.90
N ILE A 168 6.64 8.80 -0.84
CA ILE A 168 7.93 9.47 -0.90
C ILE A 168 9.07 8.47 -0.67
N VAL A 169 8.97 7.65 0.36
CA VAL A 169 10.09 6.79 0.81
C VAL A 169 10.38 5.68 -0.18
N GLY A 170 9.34 5.01 -0.67
CA GLY A 170 9.47 3.91 -1.63
C GLY A 170 10.15 4.32 -2.94
N PRO A 171 9.67 5.37 -3.64
CA PRO A 171 10.34 5.84 -4.85
C PRO A 171 11.79 6.31 -4.60
N LEU A 172 12.08 6.93 -3.45
CA LEU A 172 13.44 7.31 -3.10
C LEU A 172 14.34 6.09 -2.86
N LEU A 173 13.84 5.08 -2.13
CA LEU A 173 14.56 3.81 -1.93
C LEU A 173 14.80 3.10 -3.26
N TRP A 174 13.78 3.03 -4.12
CA TRP A 174 13.89 2.46 -5.45
C TRP A 174 14.96 3.18 -6.27
N GLY A 175 14.88 4.50 -6.38
CA GLY A 175 15.84 5.30 -7.11
C GLY A 175 17.27 5.18 -6.55
N PHE A 176 17.42 5.14 -5.23
CA PHE A 176 18.71 4.94 -4.60
C PHE A 176 19.31 3.56 -4.92
N ILE A 177 18.52 2.49 -4.83
CA ILE A 177 18.98 1.13 -5.12
C ILE A 177 19.34 0.96 -6.60
N VAL A 178 18.44 1.41 -7.50
CA VAL A 178 18.62 1.22 -8.94
C VAL A 178 19.66 2.16 -9.52
N ASN A 179 19.58 3.47 -9.20
CA ASN A 179 20.39 4.48 -9.88
C ASN A 179 21.70 4.78 -9.15
N THR A 180 21.71 4.77 -7.81
CA THR A 180 22.92 5.15 -7.04
C THR A 180 23.77 3.92 -6.73
N LEU A 181 23.17 2.81 -6.32
CA LEU A 181 23.91 1.58 -6.04
C LEU A 181 24.10 0.70 -7.26
N GLY A 182 23.33 0.89 -8.34
CA GLY A 182 23.42 0.10 -9.56
C GLY A 182 23.07 -1.37 -9.39
N LEU A 183 22.30 -1.73 -8.35
CA LEU A 183 21.99 -3.13 -8.01
C LEU A 183 20.86 -3.73 -8.85
N GLY A 184 20.17 -2.93 -9.68
CA GLY A 184 19.06 -3.38 -10.49
C GLY A 184 17.70 -3.29 -9.78
N ARG A 185 16.65 -3.72 -10.46
CA ARG A 185 15.24 -3.53 -10.01
C ARG A 185 14.75 -4.64 -9.07
N ASN A 186 15.29 -5.86 -9.18
CA ASN A 186 14.93 -6.95 -8.27
C ASN A 186 15.29 -6.65 -6.80
N PRO A 187 16.49 -6.16 -6.46
CA PRO A 187 16.79 -5.67 -5.11
C PRO A 187 15.92 -4.48 -4.67
N ALA A 188 15.53 -3.59 -5.59
CA ALA A 188 14.58 -2.53 -5.28
C ALA A 188 13.19 -3.11 -4.93
N MET A 189 12.72 -4.13 -5.65
CA MET A 189 11.49 -4.85 -5.33
C MET A 189 11.56 -5.51 -3.95
N VAL A 190 12.70 -6.11 -3.60
CA VAL A 190 12.94 -6.69 -2.25
C VAL A 190 12.79 -5.62 -1.16
N SER A 191 13.25 -4.38 -1.41
CA SER A 191 13.08 -3.28 -0.44
C SER A 191 11.61 -2.97 -0.15
N LEU A 192 10.74 -3.08 -1.16
CA LEU A 192 9.29 -2.91 -0.98
C LEU A 192 8.68 -4.08 -0.18
N ILE A 193 9.15 -5.31 -0.41
CA ILE A 193 8.76 -6.47 0.41
C ILE A 193 9.13 -6.25 1.88
N ILE A 194 10.29 -5.67 2.16
CA ILE A 194 10.72 -5.33 3.52
C ILE A 194 9.77 -4.31 4.16
N LEU A 195 9.35 -3.27 3.41
CA LEU A 195 8.37 -2.30 3.92
C LEU A 195 7.02 -2.98 4.24
N LEU A 196 6.56 -3.90 3.39
CA LEU A 196 5.34 -4.69 3.65
C LEU A 196 5.51 -5.58 4.88
N LEU A 197 6.66 -6.19 5.07
CA LEU A 197 6.96 -7.04 6.22
C LEU A 197 6.98 -6.23 7.54
N ILE A 198 7.60 -5.05 7.54
CA ILE A 198 7.57 -4.12 8.67
C ILE A 198 6.12 -3.76 8.99
N SER A 199 5.35 -3.40 7.97
CA SER A 199 3.93 -3.10 8.12
C SER A 199 3.16 -4.27 8.73
N PHE A 200 3.39 -5.49 8.25
CA PHE A 200 2.73 -6.71 8.74
C PHE A 200 2.91 -6.87 10.27
N PHE A 201 4.14 -6.74 10.78
CA PHE A 201 4.39 -6.87 12.22
C PHE A 201 3.75 -5.72 13.03
N ILE A 202 3.71 -4.52 12.47
CA ILE A 202 3.05 -3.38 13.11
C ILE A 202 1.54 -3.62 13.19
N ILE A 203 0.89 -3.98 12.06
CA ILE A 203 -0.56 -4.22 11.97
C ILE A 203 -0.98 -5.43 12.80
N LYS A 204 -0.15 -6.49 12.85
CA LYS A 204 -0.41 -7.67 13.69
C LYS A 204 -0.63 -7.30 15.17
N GLY A 205 -0.04 -6.24 15.63
CA GLY A 205 -0.20 -5.79 17.01
C GLY A 205 -1.30 -4.76 17.23
N VAL A 206 -2.11 -4.43 16.21
CA VAL A 206 -3.31 -3.60 16.39
C VAL A 206 -4.42 -4.44 17.00
N SER A 207 -5.08 -3.94 18.02
CA SER A 207 -6.26 -4.60 18.62
C SER A 207 -7.50 -4.32 17.77
N ASP A 208 -8.27 -5.36 17.41
CA ASP A 208 -9.56 -5.23 16.74
C ASP A 208 -10.71 -4.82 17.69
N ASN A 209 -10.44 -4.82 18.99
CA ASN A 209 -11.44 -4.57 20.01
C ASN A 209 -11.46 -3.07 20.37
N GLN A 210 -12.35 -2.33 19.76
CA GLN A 210 -12.99 -1.13 20.30
C GLN A 210 -14.46 -1.15 19.95
#